data_1cd43d3764755f2aa01437a79eede7c8
#
_entry.id   1cd43d3764755f2aa01437a79eede7c8
#
_cell.length_a   1.000
_cell.length_b   1.000
_cell.length_c   1.000
_cell.angle_alpha   90.00
_cell.angle_beta   90.00
_cell.angle_gamma   90.00
#
_symmetry.space_group_name_H-M   'P 1'
#
loop_
_entity.id
_entity.type
_entity.pdbx_description
1 polymer ?
#
loop_
_entity_poly.entity_id
_entity_poly.type
_entity_poly.pdbx_seq_one_letter_code
_entity_poly.pdbx_strand_id
1 'polypeptide(L)'
;MFKIGSVLKQIRQELNYHQIDLYSGIMSKSVYIKVEADSRPISVEELSKFSERLGVNFFEILNRAGMNTKSVNETGKEKLLISKIFKNPDLFDKNFQRIEPKRLTSLQYFSIYLGYISIAHHYNIEVPTFNKTITSDLKHLYDKRTTFFGIDYEIVSNLLNVLPYEEVASFIKPMYPIVDSFGKDYDLTIQTVLKNALTISIMNRNLKEAQYYINQFEHLKTIKNISINGYYDLEINYLKQIYQFLTDKNIDSYLNAVNIINIFKIIGKEDIHRSLVEELTKISAKEKFTPPKEVTMYYENYVAIENNPIPEIKEQS
;
A
#
# COMPACT_ATOMS: atom_id res chain seq x y z
N MET A 1 1.23 26.39 -12.20
CA MET A 1 -0.23 26.32 -12.41
C MET A 1 -0.51 25.09 -13.28
N PHE A 2 -1.48 24.26 -12.91
CA PHE A 2 -1.83 23.08 -13.71
C PHE A 2 -2.57 23.53 -14.98
N LYS A 3 -2.25 22.87 -16.11
CA LYS A 3 -2.77 23.25 -17.42
C LYS A 3 -3.97 22.39 -17.82
N ILE A 4 -5.01 22.38 -16.97
CA ILE A 4 -6.22 21.56 -17.21
C ILE A 4 -6.93 22.01 -18.48
N GLY A 5 -7.01 23.31 -18.73
CA GLY A 5 -7.67 23.87 -19.92
C GLY A 5 -6.95 23.50 -21.22
N SER A 6 -5.61 23.57 -21.24
CA SER A 6 -4.81 23.11 -22.38
C SER A 6 -5.02 21.61 -22.66
N VAL A 7 -5.14 20.79 -21.62
CA VAL A 7 -5.41 19.34 -21.77
C VAL A 7 -6.83 19.09 -22.30
N LEU A 8 -7.84 19.82 -21.81
CA LEU A 8 -9.20 19.75 -22.35
C LEU A 8 -9.23 20.10 -23.82
N LYS A 9 -8.52 21.18 -24.22
CA LYS A 9 -8.38 21.58 -25.62
C LYS A 9 -7.75 20.48 -26.45
N GLN A 10 -6.65 19.88 -25.96
CA GLN A 10 -5.97 18.78 -26.66
C GLN A 10 -6.89 17.59 -26.84
N ILE A 11 -7.55 17.09 -25.78
CA ILE A 11 -8.47 15.96 -25.84
C ILE A 11 -9.63 16.26 -26.82
N ARG A 12 -10.21 17.46 -26.73
CA ARG A 12 -11.27 17.88 -27.64
C ARG A 12 -10.83 17.78 -29.11
N GLN A 13 -9.62 18.25 -29.41
CA GLN A 13 -9.06 18.21 -30.76
C GLN A 13 -8.74 16.78 -31.22
N GLU A 14 -8.19 15.95 -30.32
CA GLU A 14 -7.95 14.52 -30.58
C GLU A 14 -9.25 13.76 -30.92
N LEU A 15 -10.38 14.17 -30.30
CA LEU A 15 -11.69 13.59 -30.54
C LEU A 15 -12.49 14.29 -31.68
N ASN A 16 -11.88 15.28 -32.36
CA ASN A 16 -12.52 16.07 -33.41
C ASN A 16 -13.82 16.79 -32.99
N TYR A 17 -13.94 17.17 -31.72
CA TYR A 17 -15.06 17.97 -31.22
C TYR A 17 -14.83 19.46 -31.48
N HIS A 18 -15.93 20.20 -31.84
CA HIS A 18 -15.91 21.65 -31.86
C HIS A 18 -16.05 22.19 -30.43
N GLN A 19 -15.63 23.46 -30.22
CA GLN A 19 -15.74 24.10 -28.90
C GLN A 19 -17.19 24.09 -28.38
N ILE A 20 -18.16 24.35 -29.29
CA ILE A 20 -19.57 24.38 -28.93
C ILE A 20 -20.08 23.06 -28.36
N ASP A 21 -19.53 21.94 -28.85
CA ASP A 21 -19.89 20.61 -28.37
C ASP A 21 -19.55 20.42 -26.90
N LEU A 22 -18.51 21.14 -26.42
CA LEU A 22 -18.11 21.03 -25.03
C LEU A 22 -18.78 22.06 -24.13
N TYR A 23 -18.78 23.36 -24.52
CA TYR A 23 -19.24 24.39 -23.58
C TYR A 23 -20.76 24.56 -23.50
N SER A 24 -21.52 24.16 -24.54
CA SER A 24 -22.96 24.41 -24.61
C SER A 24 -23.68 23.83 -23.38
N GLY A 25 -24.48 24.68 -22.70
CA GLY A 25 -25.17 24.29 -21.46
C GLY A 25 -24.31 24.12 -20.20
N ILE A 26 -22.99 24.32 -20.30
CA ILE A 26 -22.07 24.34 -19.13
C ILE A 26 -21.65 25.78 -18.83
N MET A 27 -21.19 26.51 -19.84
CA MET A 27 -20.74 27.89 -19.71
C MET A 27 -20.86 28.64 -21.03
N SER A 28 -20.62 29.96 -21.01
CA SER A 28 -20.60 30.78 -22.26
C SER A 28 -19.32 30.52 -23.07
N LYS A 29 -19.36 30.75 -24.38
CA LYS A 29 -18.24 30.61 -25.29
C LYS A 29 -17.01 31.43 -24.81
N SER A 30 -17.22 32.68 -24.39
CA SER A 30 -16.14 33.55 -23.93
C SER A 30 -15.43 33.03 -22.67
N VAL A 31 -16.19 32.41 -21.78
CA VAL A 31 -15.66 31.77 -20.57
C VAL A 31 -14.88 30.49 -20.94
N TYR A 32 -15.41 29.69 -21.84
CA TYR A 32 -14.77 28.44 -22.27
C TYR A 32 -13.41 28.69 -22.97
N ILE A 33 -13.33 29.74 -23.83
CA ILE A 33 -12.05 30.13 -24.45
C ILE A 33 -11.01 30.46 -23.39
N LYS A 34 -11.37 31.14 -22.30
CA LYS A 34 -10.47 31.44 -21.18
C LYS A 34 -10.06 30.18 -20.42
N VAL A 35 -10.95 29.20 -20.32
CA VAL A 35 -10.63 27.87 -19.73
C VAL A 35 -9.59 27.15 -20.59
N GLU A 36 -9.82 27.00 -21.91
CA GLU A 36 -8.85 26.36 -22.82
C GLU A 36 -7.50 27.08 -22.90
N ALA A 37 -7.46 28.37 -22.61
CA ALA A 37 -6.24 29.17 -22.54
C ALA A 37 -5.55 29.14 -21.16
N ASP A 38 -6.04 28.36 -20.21
CA ASP A 38 -5.60 28.31 -18.81
C ASP A 38 -5.59 29.70 -18.11
N SER A 39 -6.34 30.66 -18.64
CA SER A 39 -6.48 32.03 -18.08
C SER A 39 -7.63 32.15 -17.08
N ARG A 40 -8.49 31.15 -16.99
CA ARG A 40 -9.53 30.96 -15.97
C ARG A 40 -9.44 29.57 -15.36
N PRO A 41 -9.43 29.44 -14.02
CA PRO A 41 -9.53 28.14 -13.38
C PRO A 41 -10.89 27.47 -13.67
N ILE A 42 -10.90 26.14 -13.73
CA ILE A 42 -12.10 25.33 -13.89
C ILE A 42 -12.53 24.79 -12.52
N SER A 43 -13.82 24.80 -12.22
CA SER A 43 -14.36 24.15 -11.02
C SER A 43 -14.41 22.62 -11.18
N VAL A 44 -14.47 21.89 -10.05
CA VAL A 44 -14.64 20.43 -10.05
C VAL A 44 -15.91 20.01 -10.75
N GLU A 45 -17.00 20.76 -10.54
CA GLU A 45 -18.29 20.49 -11.18
C GLU A 45 -18.23 20.70 -12.72
N GLU A 46 -17.61 21.81 -13.18
CA GLU A 46 -17.42 22.08 -14.61
C GLU A 46 -16.56 20.97 -15.26
N LEU A 47 -15.46 20.58 -14.60
CA LEU A 47 -14.57 19.52 -15.09
C LEU A 47 -15.27 18.18 -15.15
N SER A 48 -16.12 17.85 -14.18
CA SER A 48 -16.94 16.63 -14.19
C SER A 48 -17.88 16.59 -15.40
N LYS A 49 -18.57 17.71 -15.71
CA LYS A 49 -19.44 17.82 -16.89
C LYS A 49 -18.66 17.68 -18.20
N PHE A 50 -17.44 18.24 -18.29
CA PHE A 50 -16.59 18.05 -19.47
C PHE A 50 -16.07 16.62 -19.59
N SER A 51 -15.70 15.98 -18.49
CA SER A 51 -15.28 14.58 -18.42
C SER A 51 -16.38 13.65 -18.98
N GLU A 52 -17.61 13.83 -18.52
CA GLU A 52 -18.76 13.09 -18.99
C GLU A 52 -19.00 13.31 -20.49
N ARG A 53 -18.98 14.57 -20.96
CA ARG A 53 -19.23 14.92 -22.37
C ARG A 53 -18.16 14.40 -23.32
N LEU A 54 -16.90 14.40 -22.88
CA LEU A 54 -15.77 13.86 -23.65
C LEU A 54 -15.72 12.33 -23.60
N GLY A 55 -16.41 11.68 -22.66
CA GLY A 55 -16.28 10.25 -22.39
C GLY A 55 -14.89 9.87 -21.86
N VAL A 56 -14.15 10.84 -21.26
CA VAL A 56 -12.82 10.66 -20.72
C VAL A 56 -12.87 10.73 -19.19
N ASN A 57 -12.20 9.80 -18.53
CA ASN A 57 -12.23 9.74 -17.07
C ASN A 57 -11.68 11.03 -16.43
N PHE A 58 -12.37 11.55 -15.42
CA PHE A 58 -12.00 12.75 -14.67
C PHE A 58 -10.55 12.73 -14.19
N PHE A 59 -10.12 11.62 -13.59
CA PHE A 59 -8.74 11.47 -13.11
C PHE A 59 -7.73 11.36 -14.25
N GLU A 60 -8.11 10.87 -15.42
CA GLU A 60 -7.24 10.86 -16.59
C GLU A 60 -6.94 12.29 -17.07
N ILE A 61 -7.95 13.16 -17.09
CA ILE A 61 -7.77 14.57 -17.44
C ILE A 61 -6.81 15.22 -16.44
N LEU A 62 -7.00 15.01 -15.14
CA LEU A 62 -6.14 15.54 -14.10
C LEU A 62 -4.69 15.01 -14.22
N ASN A 63 -4.52 13.73 -14.48
CA ASN A 63 -3.19 13.12 -14.66
C ASN A 63 -2.47 13.69 -15.89
N ARG A 64 -3.16 13.85 -17.01
CA ARG A 64 -2.60 14.49 -18.23
C ARG A 64 -2.23 15.97 -17.97
N ALA A 65 -2.97 16.67 -17.12
CA ALA A 65 -2.66 18.03 -16.69
C ALA A 65 -1.47 18.14 -15.71
N GLY A 66 -0.82 17.01 -15.40
CA GLY A 66 0.28 16.97 -14.44
C GLY A 66 -0.17 16.97 -12.98
N MET A 67 -1.49 16.84 -12.71
CA MET A 67 -2.03 16.65 -11.38
C MET A 67 -1.95 15.18 -10.95
N ASN A 68 -0.76 14.59 -11.11
CA ASN A 68 -0.54 13.27 -10.55
C ASN A 68 -0.66 13.37 -9.02
N THR A 69 -1.71 12.78 -8.47
CA THR A 69 -2.08 12.89 -7.05
C THR A 69 -0.94 12.51 -6.10
N LYS A 70 0.05 11.73 -6.60
CA LYS A 70 1.24 11.33 -5.84
C LYS A 70 2.37 12.37 -5.81
N SER A 71 2.37 13.41 -6.64
CA SER A 71 3.49 14.37 -6.74
C SER A 71 3.09 15.84 -6.67
N VAL A 72 1.82 16.15 -6.48
CA VAL A 72 1.27 17.51 -6.63
C VAL A 72 1.66 18.44 -5.50
N ASN A 73 1.85 17.91 -4.31
CA ASN A 73 2.23 18.67 -3.13
C ASN A 73 3.63 18.28 -2.60
N GLU A 74 4.15 19.06 -1.69
CA GLU A 74 5.46 18.85 -1.09
C GLU A 74 5.55 17.42 -0.47
N THR A 75 4.51 16.99 0.23
CA THR A 75 4.47 15.68 0.87
C THR A 75 4.47 14.52 -0.13
N GLY A 76 3.83 14.66 -1.29
CA GLY A 76 3.88 13.66 -2.37
C GLY A 76 5.29 13.50 -2.96
N LYS A 77 6.02 14.61 -3.12
CA LYS A 77 7.44 14.58 -3.54
C LYS A 77 8.32 13.87 -2.51
N GLU A 78 8.06 14.10 -1.22
CA GLU A 78 8.77 13.42 -0.13
C GLU A 78 8.55 11.90 -0.15
N LYS A 79 7.32 11.44 -0.35
CA LYS A 79 7.01 10.01 -0.48
C LYS A 79 7.75 9.34 -1.65
N LEU A 80 7.88 10.05 -2.79
CA LEU A 80 8.70 9.57 -3.92
C LEU A 80 10.19 9.54 -3.58
N LEU A 81 10.66 10.48 -2.77
CA LEU A 81 12.05 10.53 -2.32
C LEU A 81 12.39 9.34 -1.40
N ILE A 82 11.48 8.92 -0.51
CA ILE A 82 11.64 7.74 0.34
C ILE A 82 12.00 6.50 -0.50
N SER A 83 11.30 6.27 -1.62
CA SER A 83 11.59 5.13 -2.51
C SER A 83 12.98 5.19 -3.14
N LYS A 84 13.52 6.40 -3.38
CA LYS A 84 14.88 6.60 -3.89
C LYS A 84 15.92 6.39 -2.80
N ILE A 85 15.66 6.87 -1.59
CA ILE A 85 16.55 6.72 -0.44
C ILE A 85 16.64 5.24 -0.05
N PHE A 86 15.53 4.49 -0.14
CA PHE A 86 15.54 3.05 0.10
C PHE A 86 16.49 2.28 -0.85
N LYS A 87 16.74 2.82 -2.05
CA LYS A 87 17.71 2.26 -3.01
C LYS A 87 19.12 2.85 -2.88
N ASN A 88 19.26 4.00 -2.23
CA ASN A 88 20.53 4.71 -2.01
C ASN A 88 20.53 5.37 -0.63
N PRO A 89 20.98 4.63 0.41
CA PRO A 89 20.96 5.10 1.80
C PRO A 89 21.85 6.33 2.06
N ASP A 90 22.82 6.65 1.21
CA ASP A 90 23.68 7.84 1.36
C ASP A 90 22.87 9.15 1.34
N LEU A 91 21.66 9.11 0.80
CA LEU A 91 20.76 10.25 0.79
C LEU A 91 19.96 10.43 2.10
N PHE A 92 20.11 9.51 3.07
CA PHE A 92 19.27 9.48 4.27
C PHE A 92 19.47 10.71 5.15
N ASP A 93 20.66 10.95 5.67
CA ASP A 93 20.92 11.95 6.72
C ASP A 93 20.45 13.35 6.35
N LYS A 94 20.85 13.83 5.18
CA LYS A 94 20.46 15.18 4.69
C LYS A 94 18.95 15.36 4.61
N ASN A 95 18.24 14.33 4.17
CA ASN A 95 16.80 14.41 3.98
C ASN A 95 16.07 14.18 5.31
N PHE A 96 16.55 13.29 6.16
CA PHE A 96 15.98 13.04 7.48
C PHE A 96 16.02 14.30 8.35
N GLN A 97 17.16 14.99 8.46
CA GLN A 97 17.30 16.26 9.19
C GLN A 97 16.30 17.34 8.76
N ARG A 98 15.85 17.31 7.52
CA ARG A 98 14.84 18.24 7.00
C ARG A 98 13.41 17.84 7.37
N ILE A 99 13.13 16.56 7.54
CA ILE A 99 11.80 16.01 7.81
C ILE A 99 11.51 15.91 9.31
N GLU A 100 12.48 15.47 10.11
CA GLU A 100 12.31 15.24 11.54
C GLU A 100 11.70 16.45 12.29
N PRO A 101 12.14 17.72 12.10
CA PRO A 101 11.53 18.87 12.76
C PRO A 101 10.06 19.12 12.37
N LYS A 102 9.66 18.63 11.20
CA LYS A 102 8.30 18.82 10.66
C LYS A 102 7.33 17.71 11.06
N ARG A 103 7.78 16.64 11.72
CA ARG A 103 6.99 15.42 11.96
C ARG A 103 5.63 15.64 12.62
N LEU A 104 5.51 16.63 13.50
CA LEU A 104 4.25 16.94 14.19
C LEU A 104 3.43 18.07 13.54
N THR A 105 3.87 18.60 12.39
CA THR A 105 3.14 19.68 11.72
C THR A 105 1.88 19.18 10.99
N SER A 106 1.85 17.92 10.59
CA SER A 106 0.67 17.24 10.04
C SER A 106 0.84 15.72 10.05
N LEU A 107 -0.26 14.97 9.93
CA LEU A 107 -0.23 13.51 9.80
C LEU A 107 0.54 13.05 8.54
N GLN A 108 0.49 13.85 7.46
CA GLN A 108 1.27 13.55 6.24
C GLN A 108 2.77 13.60 6.52
N TYR A 109 3.25 14.62 7.24
CA TYR A 109 4.67 14.69 7.63
C TYR A 109 5.04 13.61 8.63
N PHE A 110 4.12 13.22 9.52
CA PHE A 110 4.36 12.11 10.44
C PHE A 110 4.48 10.78 9.71
N SER A 111 3.60 10.51 8.73
CA SER A 111 3.71 9.32 7.86
C SER A 111 5.05 9.27 7.10
N ILE A 112 5.49 10.41 6.54
CA ILE A 112 6.78 10.54 5.86
C ILE A 112 7.92 10.25 6.84
N TYR A 113 7.88 10.84 8.03
CA TYR A 113 8.87 10.60 9.09
C TYR A 113 8.98 9.10 9.42
N LEU A 114 7.85 8.41 9.61
CA LEU A 114 7.85 6.96 9.84
C LEU A 114 8.43 6.16 8.66
N GLY A 115 8.24 6.63 7.42
CA GLY A 115 8.90 6.06 6.24
C GLY A 115 10.44 6.13 6.33
N TYR A 116 10.98 7.24 6.83
CA TYR A 116 12.42 7.35 7.10
C TYR A 116 12.85 6.44 8.25
N ILE A 117 12.06 6.31 9.31
CA ILE A 117 12.35 5.38 10.40
C ILE A 117 12.38 3.92 9.90
N SER A 118 11.47 3.55 8.99
CA SER A 118 11.49 2.22 8.36
C SER A 118 12.78 1.98 7.56
N ILE A 119 13.28 2.99 6.84
CA ILE A 119 14.58 2.92 6.16
C ILE A 119 15.71 2.75 7.17
N ALA A 120 15.72 3.56 8.23
CA ALA A 120 16.73 3.49 9.28
C ALA A 120 16.78 2.09 9.92
N HIS A 121 15.62 1.51 10.24
CA HIS A 121 15.52 0.12 10.71
C HIS A 121 16.11 -0.90 9.71
N HIS A 122 15.78 -0.75 8.42
CA HIS A 122 16.25 -1.66 7.38
C HIS A 122 17.78 -1.65 7.23
N TYR A 123 18.41 -0.47 7.37
CA TYR A 123 19.85 -0.29 7.23
C TYR A 123 20.61 -0.25 8.56
N ASN A 124 19.95 -0.55 9.68
CA ASN A 124 20.52 -0.47 11.04
C ASN A 124 21.12 0.92 11.37
N ILE A 125 20.46 1.98 10.90
CA ILE A 125 20.79 3.37 11.24
C ILE A 125 20.11 3.70 12.56
N GLU A 126 20.86 4.15 13.56
CA GLU A 126 20.29 4.57 14.85
C GLU A 126 19.58 5.93 14.74
N VAL A 127 18.36 5.99 15.24
CA VAL A 127 17.58 7.21 15.39
C VAL A 127 17.11 7.37 16.84
N PRO A 128 18.01 7.84 17.74
CA PRO A 128 17.73 7.89 19.19
C PRO A 128 16.50 8.75 19.55
N THR A 129 16.21 9.78 18.76
CA THR A 129 15.04 10.67 18.94
C THR A 129 13.73 9.89 18.81
N PHE A 130 13.64 8.99 17.83
CA PHE A 130 12.44 8.19 17.60
C PHE A 130 12.02 7.42 18.86
N ASN A 131 12.92 6.62 19.41
CA ASN A 131 12.65 5.79 20.60
C ASN A 131 12.22 6.61 21.81
N LYS A 132 12.70 7.86 21.92
CA LYS A 132 12.39 8.75 23.05
C LYS A 132 11.05 9.46 22.90
N THR A 133 10.61 9.76 21.68
CA THR A 133 9.47 10.67 21.45
C THR A 133 8.24 9.98 20.92
N ILE A 134 8.36 8.77 20.34
CA ILE A 134 7.26 8.14 19.58
C ILE A 134 5.96 8.01 20.38
N THR A 135 6.02 7.59 21.63
CA THR A 135 4.83 7.44 22.48
C THR A 135 4.14 8.79 22.74
N SER A 136 4.93 9.86 22.99
CA SER A 136 4.40 11.21 23.19
C SER A 136 3.87 11.81 21.89
N ASP A 137 4.54 11.56 20.78
CA ASP A 137 4.12 12.02 19.46
C ASP A 137 2.78 11.38 19.05
N LEU A 138 2.63 10.06 19.26
CA LEU A 138 1.38 9.34 19.00
C LEU A 138 0.25 9.85 19.91
N LYS A 139 0.51 10.03 21.21
CA LYS A 139 -0.47 10.60 22.12
C LYS A 139 -0.91 12.00 21.68
N HIS A 140 0.03 12.86 21.31
CA HIS A 140 -0.27 14.20 20.81
C HIS A 140 -1.18 14.18 19.57
N LEU A 141 -0.93 13.25 18.63
CA LEU A 141 -1.66 13.16 17.36
C LEU A 141 -3.03 12.47 17.50
N TYR A 142 -3.18 11.54 18.45
CA TYR A 142 -4.34 10.63 18.50
C TYR A 142 -5.22 10.75 19.76
N ASP A 143 -4.83 11.50 20.80
CA ASP A 143 -5.50 11.54 22.10
C ASP A 143 -7.03 11.81 22.05
N LYS A 144 -7.49 12.55 21.02
CA LYS A 144 -8.91 12.94 20.87
C LYS A 144 -9.55 12.43 19.57
N ARG A 145 -8.89 11.52 18.85
CA ARG A 145 -9.40 11.06 17.54
C ARG A 145 -10.39 9.91 17.71
N THR A 146 -11.57 10.10 17.16
CA THR A 146 -12.64 9.10 17.09
C THR A 146 -12.98 8.70 15.64
N THR A 147 -12.43 9.45 14.67
CA THR A 147 -12.66 9.21 13.24
C THR A 147 -11.31 9.07 12.53
N PHE A 148 -11.17 8.07 11.67
CA PHE A 148 -9.94 7.70 11.02
C PHE A 148 -10.08 7.80 9.49
N PHE A 149 -9.04 8.33 8.84
CA PHE A 149 -8.95 8.53 7.39
C PHE A 149 -7.81 7.66 6.82
N GLY A 150 -7.69 7.59 5.51
CA GLY A 150 -6.65 6.80 4.84
C GLY A 150 -5.23 7.03 5.36
N ILE A 151 -4.90 8.28 5.74
CA ILE A 151 -3.59 8.62 6.33
C ILE A 151 -3.35 7.95 7.70
N ASP A 152 -4.38 7.73 8.49
CA ASP A 152 -4.25 7.09 9.79
C ASP A 152 -3.88 5.60 9.63
N TYR A 153 -4.50 4.92 8.67
CA TYR A 153 -4.15 3.53 8.31
C TYR A 153 -2.73 3.44 7.74
N GLU A 154 -2.31 4.42 6.92
CA GLU A 154 -0.93 4.48 6.41
C GLU A 154 0.08 4.62 7.57
N ILE A 155 -0.20 5.50 8.53
CA ILE A 155 0.63 5.67 9.73
C ILE A 155 0.72 4.37 10.53
N VAL A 156 -0.41 3.73 10.80
CA VAL A 156 -0.44 2.46 11.54
C VAL A 156 0.29 1.35 10.79
N SER A 157 0.16 1.27 9.48
CA SER A 157 0.93 0.33 8.65
C SER A 157 2.45 0.55 8.81
N ASN A 158 2.89 1.81 8.81
CA ASN A 158 4.30 2.14 9.02
C ASN A 158 4.76 1.84 10.45
N LEU A 159 3.93 2.09 11.46
CA LEU A 159 4.23 1.77 12.86
C LEU A 159 4.43 0.27 13.07
N LEU A 160 3.64 -0.58 12.42
CA LEU A 160 3.80 -2.04 12.47
C LEU A 160 5.16 -2.53 11.97
N ASN A 161 5.84 -1.74 11.14
CA ASN A 161 7.18 -2.07 10.64
C ASN A 161 8.31 -1.66 11.60
N VAL A 162 8.03 -0.78 12.58
CA VAL A 162 9.09 -0.13 13.39
C VAL A 162 8.88 -0.24 14.89
N LEU A 163 7.70 -0.65 15.33
CA LEU A 163 7.37 -0.85 16.76
C LEU A 163 6.89 -2.27 17.03
N PRO A 164 7.06 -2.77 18.27
CA PRO A 164 6.41 -3.98 18.72
C PRO A 164 4.88 -3.91 18.56
N TYR A 165 4.26 -5.02 18.17
CA TYR A 165 2.83 -5.08 17.92
C TYR A 165 1.99 -4.61 19.11
N GLU A 166 2.40 -4.94 20.32
CA GLU A 166 1.71 -4.60 21.57
C GLU A 166 1.53 -3.09 21.77
N GLU A 167 2.49 -2.31 21.27
CA GLU A 167 2.44 -0.85 21.32
C GLU A 167 1.49 -0.27 20.26
N VAL A 168 1.34 -0.96 19.12
CA VAL A 168 0.52 -0.49 17.98
C VAL A 168 -0.92 -1.00 18.06
N ALA A 169 -1.17 -2.14 18.68
CA ALA A 169 -2.47 -2.81 18.72
C ALA A 169 -3.60 -1.90 19.25
N SER A 170 -3.31 -1.05 20.24
CA SER A 170 -4.26 -0.10 20.81
C SER A 170 -4.74 0.95 19.80
N PHE A 171 -3.94 1.26 18.77
CA PHE A 171 -4.31 2.20 17.71
C PHE A 171 -5.07 1.50 16.57
N ILE A 172 -4.82 0.20 16.32
CA ILE A 172 -5.47 -0.53 15.24
C ILE A 172 -6.94 -0.83 15.56
N LYS A 173 -7.21 -1.36 16.75
CA LYS A 173 -8.54 -1.87 17.11
C LYS A 173 -9.68 -0.85 16.95
N PRO A 174 -9.52 0.42 17.40
CA PRO A 174 -10.56 1.44 17.22
C PRO A 174 -10.85 1.80 15.76
N MET A 175 -9.94 1.46 14.83
CA MET A 175 -10.07 1.77 13.41
C MET A 175 -10.97 0.79 12.66
N TYR A 176 -11.35 -0.31 13.28
CA TYR A 176 -12.22 -1.35 12.73
C TYR A 176 -13.46 -1.56 13.60
N PRO A 177 -14.60 -2.02 13.04
CA PRO A 177 -14.78 -2.44 11.65
C PRO A 177 -14.91 -1.26 10.67
N ILE A 178 -14.51 -1.51 9.42
CA ILE A 178 -14.75 -0.58 8.31
C ILE A 178 -16.23 -0.62 7.93
N VAL A 179 -16.81 0.53 7.61
CA VAL A 179 -18.23 0.63 7.26
C VAL A 179 -18.49 0.92 5.78
N ASP A 180 -17.54 1.58 5.08
CA ASP A 180 -17.67 1.90 3.65
C ASP A 180 -16.28 2.13 3.02
N SER A 181 -16.25 2.19 1.68
CA SER A 181 -15.07 2.55 0.89
C SER A 181 -15.00 4.06 0.67
N PHE A 182 -13.81 4.61 0.74
CA PHE A 182 -13.50 5.99 0.31
C PHE A 182 -12.58 6.02 -0.91
N GLY A 183 -12.54 4.94 -1.68
CA GLY A 183 -11.80 4.79 -2.92
C GLY A 183 -10.64 3.79 -2.83
N LYS A 184 -10.09 3.41 -4.00
CA LYS A 184 -9.14 2.29 -4.13
C LYS A 184 -7.90 2.42 -3.26
N ASP A 185 -7.33 3.62 -3.12
CA ASP A 185 -6.14 3.82 -2.30
C ASP A 185 -6.44 3.61 -0.80
N TYR A 186 -7.63 4.06 -0.35
CA TYR A 186 -8.13 3.79 1.00
C TYR A 186 -8.32 2.29 1.20
N ASP A 187 -9.03 1.61 0.28
CA ASP A 187 -9.31 0.18 0.35
C ASP A 187 -8.02 -0.64 0.40
N LEU A 188 -7.02 -0.27 -0.39
CA LEU A 188 -5.71 -0.92 -0.39
C LEU A 188 -5.00 -0.74 0.95
N THR A 189 -5.04 0.47 1.51
CA THR A 189 -4.33 0.79 2.75
C THR A 189 -4.92 0.04 3.95
N ILE A 190 -6.26 -0.02 4.08
CA ILE A 190 -6.91 -0.78 5.17
C ILE A 190 -6.62 -2.29 5.08
N GLN A 191 -6.57 -2.86 3.86
CA GLN A 191 -6.20 -4.25 3.65
C GLN A 191 -4.73 -4.52 4.01
N THR A 192 -3.84 -3.57 3.71
CA THR A 192 -2.41 -3.64 4.10
C THR A 192 -2.26 -3.73 5.61
N VAL A 193 -2.97 -2.88 6.37
CA VAL A 193 -2.94 -2.92 7.84
C VAL A 193 -3.42 -4.26 8.37
N LEU A 194 -4.56 -4.76 7.86
CA LEU A 194 -5.10 -6.07 8.29
C LEU A 194 -4.14 -7.21 8.00
N LYS A 195 -3.56 -7.24 6.79
CA LYS A 195 -2.58 -8.26 6.41
C LYS A 195 -1.36 -8.23 7.33
N ASN A 196 -0.76 -7.05 7.53
CA ASN A 196 0.42 -6.91 8.37
C ASN A 196 0.14 -7.29 9.83
N ALA A 197 -0.98 -6.83 10.40
CA ALA A 197 -1.38 -7.17 11.76
C ALA A 197 -1.66 -8.68 11.92
N LEU A 198 -2.30 -9.31 10.93
CA LEU A 198 -2.55 -10.74 10.91
C LEU A 198 -1.22 -11.53 10.84
N THR A 199 -0.31 -11.17 9.93
CA THR A 199 1.02 -11.79 9.83
C THR A 199 1.75 -11.74 11.16
N ILE A 200 1.85 -10.56 11.78
CA ILE A 200 2.56 -10.39 13.06
C ILE A 200 1.88 -11.21 14.16
N SER A 201 0.55 -11.23 14.23
CA SER A 201 -0.20 -12.00 15.21
C SER A 201 0.07 -13.51 15.09
N ILE A 202 0.14 -14.04 13.86
CA ILE A 202 0.50 -15.44 13.58
C ILE A 202 1.95 -15.71 13.98
N MET A 203 2.89 -14.86 13.58
CA MET A 203 4.31 -15.02 13.91
C MET A 203 4.57 -15.01 15.42
N ASN A 204 3.81 -14.21 16.17
CA ASN A 204 3.87 -14.13 17.64
C ASN A 204 3.00 -15.19 18.35
N ARG A 205 2.30 -16.06 17.60
CA ARG A 205 1.36 -17.07 18.17
C ARG A 205 0.20 -16.45 18.96
N ASN A 206 -0.14 -15.21 18.68
CA ASN A 206 -1.33 -14.58 19.24
C ASN A 206 -2.57 -14.94 18.39
N LEU A 207 -3.01 -16.20 18.52
CA LEU A 207 -4.07 -16.77 17.68
C LEU A 207 -5.42 -16.07 17.90
N LYS A 208 -5.66 -15.50 19.08
CA LYS A 208 -6.87 -14.72 19.35
C LYS A 208 -6.92 -13.44 18.52
N GLU A 209 -5.80 -12.72 18.44
CA GLU A 209 -5.69 -11.52 17.61
C GLU A 209 -5.71 -11.88 16.11
N ALA A 210 -5.07 -12.97 15.72
CA ALA A 210 -5.11 -13.46 14.34
C ALA A 210 -6.56 -13.72 13.88
N GLN A 211 -7.37 -14.40 14.70
CA GLN A 211 -8.79 -14.62 14.41
C GLN A 211 -9.57 -13.30 14.30
N TYR A 212 -9.28 -12.32 15.16
CA TYR A 212 -9.91 -11.00 15.05
C TYR A 212 -9.65 -10.37 13.67
N TYR A 213 -8.39 -10.34 13.19
CA TYR A 213 -8.05 -9.75 11.89
C TYR A 213 -8.59 -10.54 10.71
N ILE A 214 -8.65 -11.87 10.80
CA ILE A 214 -9.35 -12.71 9.81
C ILE A 214 -10.82 -12.28 9.71
N ASN A 215 -11.51 -12.11 10.84
CA ASN A 215 -12.91 -11.70 10.85
C ASN A 215 -13.10 -10.28 10.27
N GLN A 216 -12.18 -9.35 10.56
CA GLN A 216 -12.23 -8.01 9.96
C GLN A 216 -12.05 -8.06 8.44
N PHE A 217 -11.17 -8.91 7.93
CA PHE A 217 -10.99 -9.07 6.48
C PHE A 217 -12.22 -9.70 5.81
N GLU A 218 -12.81 -10.72 6.43
CA GLU A 218 -14.07 -11.30 5.92
C GLU A 218 -15.20 -10.26 5.94
N HIS A 219 -15.25 -9.41 6.97
CA HIS A 219 -16.21 -8.31 7.01
C HIS A 219 -16.02 -7.35 5.83
N LEU A 220 -14.77 -7.00 5.45
CA LEU A 220 -14.51 -6.15 4.27
C LEU A 220 -15.16 -6.71 3.00
N LYS A 221 -15.14 -8.03 2.81
CA LYS A 221 -15.73 -8.69 1.63
C LYS A 221 -17.26 -8.54 1.57
N THR A 222 -17.92 -8.22 2.68
CA THR A 222 -19.37 -7.98 2.73
C THR A 222 -19.77 -6.55 2.35
N ILE A 223 -18.82 -5.63 2.29
CA ILE A 223 -19.08 -4.22 2.02
C ILE A 223 -19.13 -3.99 0.50
N LYS A 224 -20.29 -3.56 -0.01
CA LYS A 224 -20.58 -3.49 -1.44
C LYS A 224 -19.57 -2.70 -2.27
N ASN A 225 -19.07 -1.60 -1.75
CA ASN A 225 -18.22 -0.65 -2.48
C ASN A 225 -16.72 -0.89 -2.30
N ILE A 226 -16.31 -1.82 -1.43
CA ILE A 226 -14.89 -2.11 -1.20
C ILE A 226 -14.31 -2.93 -2.35
N SER A 227 -13.18 -2.47 -2.86
CA SER A 227 -12.36 -3.18 -3.85
C SER A 227 -11.35 -4.06 -3.14
N ILE A 228 -11.52 -5.38 -3.19
CA ILE A 228 -10.54 -6.34 -2.64
C ILE A 228 -9.39 -6.52 -3.64
N ASN A 229 -8.17 -6.32 -3.16
CA ASN A 229 -6.97 -6.61 -3.95
C ASN A 229 -6.72 -8.11 -4.01
N GLY A 230 -6.68 -8.69 -5.22
CA GLY A 230 -6.54 -10.13 -5.42
C GLY A 230 -5.26 -10.72 -4.85
N TYR A 231 -4.14 -9.99 -4.85
CA TYR A 231 -2.91 -10.46 -4.20
C TYR A 231 -3.04 -10.51 -2.69
N TYR A 232 -3.66 -9.50 -2.07
CA TYR A 232 -3.89 -9.51 -0.63
C TYR A 232 -4.90 -10.59 -0.23
N ASP A 233 -5.91 -10.85 -1.05
CA ASP A 233 -6.84 -11.95 -0.80
C ASP A 233 -6.10 -13.31 -0.80
N LEU A 234 -5.18 -13.53 -1.74
CA LEU A 234 -4.33 -14.74 -1.76
C LEU A 234 -3.41 -14.80 -0.53
N GLU A 235 -2.72 -13.72 -0.18
CA GLU A 235 -1.85 -13.70 1.00
C GLU A 235 -2.64 -13.93 2.30
N ILE A 236 -3.82 -13.34 2.43
CA ILE A 236 -4.67 -13.57 3.60
C ILE A 236 -5.23 -15.00 3.63
N ASN A 237 -5.57 -15.59 2.48
CA ASN A 237 -5.96 -16.99 2.43
C ASN A 237 -4.80 -17.91 2.84
N TYR A 238 -3.57 -17.61 2.42
CA TYR A 238 -2.37 -18.28 2.94
C TYR A 238 -2.29 -18.17 4.46
N LEU A 239 -2.41 -16.96 5.03
CA LEU A 239 -2.35 -16.74 6.47
C LEU A 239 -3.49 -17.46 7.23
N LYS A 240 -4.68 -17.59 6.64
CA LYS A 240 -5.78 -18.40 7.20
C LYS A 240 -5.42 -19.87 7.27
N GLN A 241 -4.78 -20.42 6.22
CA GLN A 241 -4.34 -21.81 6.24
C GLN A 241 -3.27 -22.03 7.33
N ILE A 242 -2.35 -21.07 7.49
CA ILE A 242 -1.37 -21.11 8.58
C ILE A 242 -2.06 -21.04 9.95
N TYR A 243 -3.03 -20.15 10.12
CA TYR A 243 -3.81 -20.04 11.35
C TYR A 243 -4.48 -21.41 11.68
N GLN A 244 -5.15 -22.04 10.72
CA GLN A 244 -5.79 -23.35 10.89
C GLN A 244 -4.76 -24.44 11.24
N PHE A 245 -3.62 -24.48 10.53
CA PHE A 245 -2.53 -25.40 10.86
C PHE A 245 -2.03 -25.21 12.30
N LEU A 246 -1.88 -23.98 12.75
CA LEU A 246 -1.40 -23.70 14.11
C LEU A 246 -2.44 -24.06 15.19
N THR A 247 -3.73 -23.91 14.89
CA THR A 247 -4.84 -24.20 15.80
C THR A 247 -5.10 -25.71 15.90
N ASP A 248 -5.28 -26.36 14.75
CA ASP A 248 -5.82 -27.73 14.68
C ASP A 248 -4.74 -28.78 14.37
N LYS A 249 -3.51 -28.32 14.07
CA LYS A 249 -2.39 -29.15 13.60
C LYS A 249 -2.74 -29.97 12.36
N ASN A 250 -3.67 -29.49 11.55
CA ASN A 250 -4.11 -30.13 10.33
C ASN A 250 -3.07 -29.96 9.21
N ILE A 251 -2.52 -31.08 8.74
CA ILE A 251 -1.54 -31.11 7.66
C ILE A 251 -2.09 -30.60 6.34
N ASP A 252 -3.38 -30.80 6.05
CA ASP A 252 -4.00 -30.34 4.81
C ASP A 252 -3.99 -28.81 4.74
N SER A 253 -4.17 -28.13 5.87
CA SER A 253 -4.05 -26.68 5.94
C SER A 253 -2.62 -26.20 5.63
N TYR A 254 -1.61 -26.92 6.09
CA TYR A 254 -0.22 -26.65 5.73
C TYR A 254 0.02 -26.82 4.23
N LEU A 255 -0.44 -27.93 3.64
CA LEU A 255 -0.32 -28.21 2.21
C LEU A 255 -1.06 -27.17 1.36
N ASN A 256 -2.24 -26.73 1.80
CA ASN A 256 -2.98 -25.64 1.15
C ASN A 256 -2.20 -24.32 1.18
N ALA A 257 -1.52 -23.99 2.29
CA ALA A 257 -0.65 -22.83 2.37
C ALA A 257 0.49 -22.91 1.35
N VAL A 258 1.15 -24.09 1.22
CA VAL A 258 2.19 -24.33 0.20
C VAL A 258 1.64 -24.16 -1.21
N ASN A 259 0.44 -24.67 -1.49
CA ASN A 259 -0.20 -24.51 -2.80
C ASN A 259 -0.44 -23.03 -3.14
N ILE A 260 -0.85 -22.21 -2.17
CA ILE A 260 -1.03 -20.78 -2.38
C ILE A 260 0.32 -20.09 -2.65
N ILE A 261 1.38 -20.44 -1.94
CA ILE A 261 2.74 -19.94 -2.20
C ILE A 261 3.14 -20.23 -3.66
N ASN A 262 2.86 -21.44 -4.14
CA ASN A 262 3.17 -21.86 -5.50
C ASN A 262 2.41 -21.06 -6.56
N ILE A 263 1.19 -20.58 -6.27
CA ILE A 263 0.47 -19.67 -7.19
C ILE A 263 1.30 -18.42 -7.47
N PHE A 264 1.91 -17.81 -6.44
CA PHE A 264 2.75 -16.62 -6.63
C PHE A 264 3.93 -16.87 -7.55
N LYS A 265 4.55 -18.06 -7.49
CA LYS A 265 5.60 -18.47 -8.44
C LYS A 265 5.06 -18.60 -9.84
N ILE A 266 3.94 -19.32 -10.03
CA ILE A 266 3.33 -19.56 -11.35
C ILE A 266 2.98 -18.25 -12.07
N ILE A 267 2.51 -17.25 -11.31
CA ILE A 267 2.15 -15.91 -11.87
C ILE A 267 3.34 -14.94 -11.94
N GLY A 268 4.58 -15.41 -11.72
CA GLY A 268 5.80 -14.60 -11.85
C GLY A 268 6.02 -13.58 -10.74
N LYS A 269 5.48 -13.82 -9.52
CA LYS A 269 5.68 -12.96 -8.34
C LYS A 269 6.76 -13.53 -7.42
N GLU A 270 7.97 -13.63 -7.96
CA GLU A 270 9.12 -14.25 -7.29
C GLU A 270 9.43 -13.66 -5.90
N ASP A 271 9.36 -12.33 -5.76
CA ASP A 271 9.66 -11.66 -4.49
C ASP A 271 8.65 -12.06 -3.40
N ILE A 272 7.35 -12.11 -3.74
CA ILE A 272 6.29 -12.53 -2.82
C ILE A 272 6.47 -14.01 -2.48
N HIS A 273 6.68 -14.85 -3.51
CA HIS A 273 6.92 -16.27 -3.33
C HIS A 273 8.06 -16.53 -2.33
N ARG A 274 9.22 -15.90 -2.53
CA ARG A 274 10.40 -16.03 -1.65
C ARG A 274 10.08 -15.62 -0.21
N SER A 275 9.44 -14.47 -0.04
CA SER A 275 9.06 -13.97 1.30
C SER A 275 8.14 -14.93 2.04
N LEU A 276 7.13 -15.50 1.36
CA LEU A 276 6.20 -16.45 1.97
C LEU A 276 6.85 -17.81 2.28
N VAL A 277 7.80 -18.26 1.43
CA VAL A 277 8.61 -19.46 1.70
C VAL A 277 9.44 -19.28 2.98
N GLU A 278 10.14 -18.14 3.12
CA GLU A 278 10.93 -17.82 4.31
C GLU A 278 10.04 -17.76 5.56
N GLU A 279 8.86 -17.15 5.46
CA GLU A 279 7.90 -17.03 6.55
C GLU A 279 7.41 -18.41 6.99
N LEU A 280 6.98 -19.26 6.05
CA LEU A 280 6.51 -20.61 6.33
C LEU A 280 7.62 -21.48 6.94
N THR A 281 8.85 -21.34 6.49
CA THR A 281 10.02 -22.04 7.04
C THR A 281 10.24 -21.65 8.50
N LYS A 282 10.19 -20.35 8.83
CA LYS A 282 10.31 -19.86 10.23
C LYS A 282 9.18 -20.40 11.11
N ILE A 283 7.95 -20.47 10.59
CA ILE A 283 6.79 -21.00 11.30
C ILE A 283 6.99 -22.50 11.58
N SER A 284 7.37 -23.27 10.58
CA SER A 284 7.60 -24.73 10.70
C SER A 284 8.70 -25.05 11.72
N ALA A 285 9.82 -24.33 11.65
CA ALA A 285 10.93 -24.51 12.60
C ALA A 285 10.48 -24.22 14.05
N LYS A 286 9.69 -23.19 14.29
CA LYS A 286 9.17 -22.84 15.61
C LYS A 286 8.21 -23.90 16.16
N GLU A 287 7.43 -24.55 15.30
CA GLU A 287 6.52 -25.64 15.66
C GLU A 287 7.23 -27.01 15.78
N LYS A 288 8.52 -27.09 15.50
CA LYS A 288 9.28 -28.35 15.39
C LYS A 288 8.61 -29.33 14.42
N PHE A 289 7.99 -28.79 13.39
CA PHE A 289 7.28 -29.55 12.37
C PHE A 289 8.22 -29.84 11.21
N THR A 290 8.29 -31.14 10.82
CA THR A 290 9.03 -31.57 9.62
C THR A 290 8.03 -31.72 8.48
N PRO A 291 8.09 -30.89 7.44
CA PRO A 291 7.21 -31.02 6.29
C PRO A 291 7.32 -32.38 5.61
N PRO A 292 6.27 -32.88 4.95
CA PRO A 292 6.35 -34.06 4.09
C PRO A 292 7.46 -33.96 3.06
N LYS A 293 8.05 -35.09 2.65
CA LYS A 293 9.19 -35.10 1.70
C LYS A 293 8.90 -34.38 0.40
N GLU A 294 7.69 -34.47 -0.12
CA GLU A 294 7.25 -33.81 -1.34
C GLU A 294 7.36 -32.27 -1.23
N VAL A 295 7.06 -31.73 -0.07
CA VAL A 295 7.18 -30.29 0.23
C VAL A 295 8.64 -29.94 0.45
N THR A 296 9.40 -30.78 1.16
CA THR A 296 10.83 -30.58 1.41
C THR A 296 11.64 -30.60 0.12
N MET A 297 11.36 -31.53 -0.81
CA MET A 297 12.00 -31.56 -2.13
C MET A 297 11.80 -30.25 -2.91
N TYR A 298 10.66 -29.62 -2.74
CA TYR A 298 10.39 -28.34 -3.40
C TYR A 298 11.29 -27.22 -2.86
N TYR A 299 11.53 -27.20 -1.54
CA TYR A 299 12.45 -26.26 -0.88
C TYR A 299 13.91 -26.52 -1.24
N GLU A 300 14.35 -27.79 -1.18
CA GLU A 300 15.73 -28.19 -1.50
C GLU A 300 16.09 -27.88 -2.96
N ASN A 301 15.16 -28.13 -3.90
CA ASN A 301 15.36 -27.78 -5.31
C ASN A 301 15.43 -26.25 -5.52
N TYR A 302 14.66 -25.47 -4.74
CA TYR A 302 14.71 -24.02 -4.83
C TYR A 302 16.05 -23.47 -4.33
N VAL A 303 16.53 -23.92 -3.19
CA VAL A 303 17.82 -23.56 -2.61
C VAL A 303 18.96 -24.03 -3.53
N ALA A 304 18.86 -25.21 -4.12
CA ALA A 304 19.85 -25.73 -5.07
C ALA A 304 19.94 -24.91 -6.36
N ILE A 305 18.81 -24.38 -6.86
CA ILE A 305 18.78 -23.51 -8.04
C ILE A 305 19.38 -22.13 -7.75
N GLU A 306 19.16 -21.55 -6.56
CA GLU A 306 19.79 -20.29 -6.17
C GLU A 306 21.31 -20.41 -6.00
N ASN A 307 21.79 -21.55 -5.50
CA ASN A 307 23.21 -21.80 -5.29
C ASN A 307 23.95 -22.27 -6.57
N ASN A 308 23.23 -22.75 -7.56
CA ASN A 308 23.73 -23.12 -8.88
C ASN A 308 22.93 -22.40 -9.97
N PRO A 309 23.31 -21.18 -10.35
CA PRO A 309 22.64 -20.47 -11.44
C PRO A 309 22.71 -21.32 -12.73
N ILE A 310 21.56 -21.44 -13.39
CA ILE A 310 21.46 -22.15 -14.69
C ILE A 310 22.50 -21.54 -15.62
N PRO A 311 23.38 -22.35 -16.25
CA PRO A 311 24.33 -21.82 -17.21
C PRO A 311 23.58 -21.11 -18.34
N GLU A 312 24.01 -19.89 -18.67
CA GLU A 312 23.46 -19.14 -19.81
C GLU A 312 23.44 -20.04 -21.05
N ILE A 313 22.24 -20.23 -21.61
CA ILE A 313 22.10 -20.90 -22.90
C ILE A 313 22.76 -19.98 -23.92
N LYS A 314 23.98 -20.30 -24.32
CA LYS A 314 24.62 -19.64 -25.45
C LYS A 314 23.75 -19.91 -26.66
N GLU A 315 23.09 -18.89 -27.17
CA GLU A 315 22.48 -18.91 -28.48
C GLU A 315 23.58 -19.32 -29.49
N GLN A 316 23.41 -20.49 -30.04
CA GLN A 316 24.25 -20.90 -31.18
C GLN A 316 23.81 -20.05 -32.36
N SER A 317 24.69 -19.11 -32.76
CA SER A 317 24.64 -18.35 -34.01
C SER A 317 24.73 -19.22 -35.23
#